data_d09c81c9dc031a09e0043393025708b4
#
_entry.id   d09c81c9dc031a09e0043393025708b4
#
_cell.length_a   1.000
_cell.length_b   1.000
_cell.length_c   1.000
_cell.angle_alpha   90.00
_cell.angle_beta   90.00
_cell.angle_gamma   90.00
#
_symmetry.space_group_name_H-M   'P 1'
#
loop_
_entity.id
_entity.type
_entity.pdbx_description
1 polymer ?
#
loop_
_entity_poly.entity_id
_entity_poly.type
_entity_poly.pdbx_seq_one_letter_code
_entity_poly.pdbx_strand_id
1 'polypeptide(L)'
;MLSFLDAVAAHPELELHSLVVLKSGRTLAEHYWAPWQPEDRPLVYSVSKTLTATAIGLAVGEGLLRLDDPVVQLLPEADPGDPVVSQITVHHLLSMSTGHDQDTIDAATAFPEDEWVARLLAVRPQTPVGSRHVYNNGASFLLGEIVRRVTGTDLVDYLRPRVTEPMGIELHWDTDRLGRALGWTGAHLRVADLAKMGELLRCDGVWNGVRLLPEGWVARATSRQIPTFDPTPEWGLGYGYQCWMSREGFRLDGAFGQFSLVIPEREMVIAITSAQSFTQELLDLVWDQLIPELPSEPTPAGHDILAVPEDAEVGSEWTADGPAALDPTLSREEQLELPELTELWARRDGAGYQIGFRHGQDTAELTAEPGTWQRQELILGATAIPVAVAAGSDASGTLAVQIAFIETPHTLRLRLTASGESRQAWSVPPLHTADFRLLRVY
;
A
#
# COMPACT_ATOMS: atom_id res chain seq x y z
N MET A 1 16.44 3.53 18.88
CA MET A 1 15.74 2.42 18.20
C MET A 1 15.05 1.47 19.19
N LEU A 2 15.65 1.12 20.33
CA LEU A 2 15.01 0.22 21.32
C LEU A 2 13.69 0.78 21.85
N SER A 3 13.62 2.07 22.24
CA SER A 3 12.36 2.64 22.73
C SER A 3 11.25 2.65 21.68
N PHE A 4 11.60 2.81 20.39
CA PHE A 4 10.65 2.69 19.30
C PHE A 4 10.11 1.26 19.19
N LEU A 5 10.98 0.24 19.22
CA LEU A 5 10.58 -1.17 19.18
C LEU A 5 9.73 -1.55 20.39
N ASP A 6 10.12 -1.07 21.60
CA ASP A 6 9.35 -1.29 22.82
C ASP A 6 7.97 -0.61 22.75
N ALA A 7 7.90 0.61 22.17
CA ALA A 7 6.64 1.31 21.98
C ALA A 7 5.73 0.57 20.99
N VAL A 8 6.28 0.10 19.86
CA VAL A 8 5.54 -0.71 18.90
C VAL A 8 5.02 -1.99 19.57
N ALA A 9 5.86 -2.70 20.30
CA ALA A 9 5.46 -3.94 20.99
C ALA A 9 4.39 -3.71 22.08
N ALA A 10 4.37 -2.52 22.70
CA ALA A 10 3.39 -2.15 23.73
C ALA A 10 2.03 -1.74 23.14
N HIS A 11 1.95 -1.46 21.84
CA HIS A 11 0.73 -1.04 21.14
C HIS A 11 0.25 -2.15 20.19
N PRO A 12 -0.66 -3.03 20.62
CA PRO A 12 -1.11 -4.18 19.79
C PRO A 12 -1.83 -3.76 18.51
N GLU A 13 -2.20 -2.49 18.37
CA GLU A 13 -2.79 -1.91 17.17
C GLU A 13 -1.74 -1.42 16.17
N LEU A 14 -0.46 -1.37 16.56
CA LEU A 14 0.65 -1.00 15.70
C LEU A 14 1.32 -2.26 15.12
N GLU A 15 0.81 -2.75 14.00
CA GLU A 15 1.35 -3.93 13.31
C GLU A 15 2.36 -3.49 12.25
N LEU A 16 3.66 -3.60 12.54
CA LEU A 16 4.74 -3.35 11.60
C LEU A 16 5.16 -4.67 10.94
N HIS A 17 5.51 -4.57 9.65
CA HIS A 17 6.00 -5.70 8.86
C HIS A 17 7.49 -5.60 8.58
N SER A 18 7.95 -4.41 8.18
CA SER A 18 9.37 -4.17 7.92
C SER A 18 9.74 -2.69 8.06
N LEU A 19 11.00 -2.46 8.42
CA LEU A 19 11.63 -1.15 8.57
C LEU A 19 13.01 -1.19 7.94
N VAL A 20 13.35 -0.20 7.11
CA VAL A 20 14.70 0.07 6.61
C VAL A 20 15.03 1.53 6.80
N VAL A 21 16.17 1.81 7.41
CA VAL A 21 16.71 3.16 7.57
C VAL A 21 17.98 3.30 6.75
N LEU A 22 17.98 4.24 5.81
CA LEU A 22 19.19 4.64 5.09
C LEU A 22 19.75 5.94 5.67
N LYS A 23 21.06 6.02 5.79
CA LYS A 23 21.81 7.23 6.16
C LYS A 23 22.94 7.43 5.15
N SER A 24 22.95 8.59 4.48
CA SER A 24 23.94 8.91 3.43
C SER A 24 24.08 7.79 2.38
N GLY A 25 22.96 7.20 1.96
CA GLY A 25 22.90 6.12 0.98
C GLY A 25 23.30 4.72 1.46
N ARG A 26 23.57 4.56 2.76
CA ARG A 26 23.97 3.28 3.36
C ARG A 26 22.90 2.81 4.33
N THR A 27 22.63 1.53 4.35
CA THR A 27 21.74 0.94 5.35
C THR A 27 22.33 1.12 6.74
N LEU A 28 21.59 1.81 7.60
CA LEU A 28 21.95 2.08 8.99
C LEU A 28 21.29 1.06 9.92
N ALA A 29 20.01 0.74 9.67
CA ALA A 29 19.25 -0.22 10.44
C ALA A 29 18.20 -0.88 9.56
N GLU A 30 17.92 -2.15 9.84
CA GLU A 30 16.82 -2.93 9.26
C GLU A 30 16.13 -3.70 10.37
N HIS A 31 14.80 -3.88 10.26
CA HIS A 31 14.03 -4.70 11.16
C HIS A 31 12.85 -5.33 10.43
N TYR A 32 12.60 -6.62 10.71
CA TYR A 32 11.54 -7.40 10.08
C TYR A 32 10.71 -8.12 11.14
N TRP A 33 9.41 -8.15 10.95
CA TRP A 33 8.47 -8.86 11.82
C TRP A 33 7.88 -10.05 11.07
N ALA A 34 8.28 -11.26 11.47
CA ALA A 34 7.68 -12.46 10.88
C ALA A 34 6.15 -12.44 11.05
N PRO A 35 5.39 -12.85 10.01
CA PRO A 35 5.81 -13.70 8.90
C PRO A 35 6.46 -13.00 7.72
N TRP A 36 6.55 -11.65 7.70
CA TRP A 36 7.18 -10.91 6.59
C TRP A 36 8.71 -11.04 6.62
N GLN A 37 9.28 -11.12 5.42
CA GLN A 37 10.70 -11.33 5.17
C GLN A 37 11.26 -10.27 4.21
N PRO A 38 12.60 -10.07 4.16
CA PRO A 38 13.23 -9.06 3.29
C PRO A 38 12.89 -9.18 1.81
N GLU A 39 12.59 -10.39 1.35
CA GLU A 39 12.30 -10.70 -0.05
C GLU A 39 10.85 -10.41 -0.45
N ASP A 40 9.95 -10.24 0.51
CA ASP A 40 8.53 -10.03 0.26
C ASP A 40 8.29 -8.68 -0.42
N ARG A 41 7.32 -8.68 -1.32
CA ARG A 41 6.92 -7.49 -2.08
C ARG A 41 5.44 -7.19 -1.80
N PRO A 42 5.13 -6.62 -0.64
CA PRO A 42 3.75 -6.23 -0.38
C PRO A 42 3.29 -5.10 -1.30
N LEU A 43 1.99 -5.01 -1.49
CA LEU A 43 1.32 -3.88 -2.11
C LEU A 43 1.63 -2.60 -1.33
N VAL A 44 2.24 -1.61 -1.99
CA VAL A 44 2.59 -0.33 -1.35
C VAL A 44 1.52 0.76 -1.57
N TYR A 45 0.36 0.39 -2.07
CA TYR A 45 -0.80 1.28 -2.27
C TYR A 45 -0.41 2.59 -2.97
N SER A 46 -0.77 3.71 -2.37
CA SER A 46 -0.60 5.04 -2.94
C SER A 46 0.85 5.51 -3.10
N VAL A 47 1.85 4.79 -2.60
CA VAL A 47 3.24 4.99 -3.02
C VAL A 47 3.38 4.89 -4.54
N SER A 48 2.56 4.07 -5.19
CA SER A 48 2.43 3.97 -6.65
C SER A 48 2.31 5.33 -7.35
N LYS A 49 1.62 6.28 -6.72
CA LYS A 49 1.41 7.63 -7.26
C LYS A 49 2.74 8.38 -7.46
N THR A 50 3.69 8.23 -6.54
CA THR A 50 5.01 8.86 -6.67
C THR A 50 5.82 8.22 -7.80
N LEU A 51 5.66 6.92 -8.05
CA LEU A 51 6.26 6.25 -9.21
C LEU A 51 5.63 6.77 -10.52
N THR A 52 4.31 6.96 -10.55
CA THR A 52 3.60 7.57 -11.67
C THR A 52 4.07 9.00 -11.93
N ALA A 53 4.23 9.82 -10.86
CA ALA A 53 4.80 11.16 -10.99
C ALA A 53 6.24 11.13 -11.51
N THR A 54 7.02 10.13 -11.10
CA THR A 54 8.39 9.92 -11.60
C THR A 54 8.39 9.69 -13.12
N ALA A 55 7.45 8.86 -13.62
CA ALA A 55 7.28 8.65 -15.07
C ALA A 55 6.88 9.94 -15.80
N ILE A 56 5.98 10.75 -15.23
CA ILE A 56 5.66 12.08 -15.79
C ILE A 56 6.91 12.97 -15.82
N GLY A 57 7.71 12.97 -14.76
CA GLY A 57 8.97 13.74 -14.71
C GLY A 57 9.93 13.37 -15.82
N LEU A 58 10.10 12.09 -16.09
CA LEU A 58 10.90 11.59 -17.20
C LEU A 58 10.35 12.06 -18.54
N ALA A 59 9.04 11.94 -18.77
CA ALA A 59 8.39 12.37 -20.01
C ALA A 59 8.51 13.88 -20.23
N VAL A 60 8.45 14.69 -19.16
CA VAL A 60 8.74 16.14 -19.22
C VAL A 60 10.19 16.39 -19.61
N GLY A 61 11.14 15.68 -19.00
CA GLY A 61 12.56 15.80 -19.30
C GLY A 61 12.93 15.37 -20.71
N GLU A 62 12.22 14.41 -21.28
CA GLU A 62 12.33 13.94 -22.66
C GLU A 62 11.60 14.87 -23.65
N GLY A 63 10.88 15.89 -23.17
CA GLY A 63 10.14 16.85 -24.01
C GLY A 63 8.87 16.28 -24.64
N LEU A 64 8.34 15.18 -24.12
CA LEU A 64 7.13 14.52 -24.65
C LEU A 64 5.84 15.21 -24.21
N LEU A 65 5.88 15.94 -23.09
CA LEU A 65 4.78 16.73 -22.55
C LEU A 65 5.31 17.88 -21.69
N ARG A 66 4.43 18.82 -21.35
CA ARG A 66 4.69 19.93 -20.45
C ARG A 66 3.72 19.89 -19.26
N LEU A 67 4.11 20.47 -18.14
CA LEU A 67 3.23 20.54 -16.96
C LEU A 67 1.99 21.40 -17.16
N ASP A 68 2.06 22.38 -18.03
CA ASP A 68 0.97 23.29 -18.40
C ASP A 68 0.10 22.79 -19.57
N ASP A 69 0.40 21.62 -20.15
CA ASP A 69 -0.43 21.04 -21.19
C ASP A 69 -1.82 20.67 -20.61
N PRO A 70 -2.90 21.11 -21.27
CA PRO A 70 -4.25 20.68 -20.93
C PRO A 70 -4.42 19.16 -21.11
N VAL A 71 -5.02 18.49 -20.12
CA VAL A 71 -5.22 17.03 -20.16
C VAL A 71 -6.01 16.59 -21.38
N VAL A 72 -7.03 17.37 -21.79
CA VAL A 72 -7.86 17.08 -22.97
C VAL A 72 -7.08 17.15 -24.29
N GLN A 73 -5.93 17.84 -24.34
CA GLN A 73 -5.06 17.82 -25.51
C GLN A 73 -4.19 16.56 -25.58
N LEU A 74 -3.87 15.98 -24.45
CA LEU A 74 -3.10 14.74 -24.34
C LEU A 74 -3.99 13.50 -24.51
N LEU A 75 -5.29 13.62 -24.19
CA LEU A 75 -6.30 12.57 -24.27
C LEU A 75 -7.52 13.07 -25.08
N PRO A 76 -7.33 13.48 -26.35
CA PRO A 76 -8.36 14.19 -27.13
C PRO A 76 -9.58 13.33 -27.47
N GLU A 77 -9.43 12.00 -27.52
CA GLU A 77 -10.52 11.07 -27.78
C GLU A 77 -11.59 11.04 -26.66
N ALA A 78 -11.23 11.53 -25.49
CA ALA A 78 -12.10 11.56 -24.32
C ALA A 78 -12.47 13.00 -23.89
N ASP A 79 -12.16 14.01 -24.72
CA ASP A 79 -12.50 15.41 -24.43
C ASP A 79 -14.03 15.60 -24.38
N PRO A 80 -14.61 15.97 -23.24
CA PRO A 80 -16.05 16.21 -23.11
C PRO A 80 -16.51 17.54 -23.75
N GLY A 81 -15.58 18.38 -24.23
CA GLY A 81 -15.88 19.72 -24.71
C GLY A 81 -16.27 20.72 -23.61
N ASP A 82 -16.07 20.40 -22.34
CA ASP A 82 -16.37 21.30 -21.23
C ASP A 82 -15.21 22.29 -21.00
N PRO A 83 -15.47 23.61 -21.04
CA PRO A 83 -14.42 24.62 -20.90
C PRO A 83 -13.81 24.67 -19.49
N VAL A 84 -14.44 24.11 -18.45
CA VAL A 84 -13.85 23.98 -17.11
C VAL A 84 -12.89 22.80 -17.08
N VAL A 85 -13.27 21.64 -17.61
CA VAL A 85 -12.40 20.48 -17.71
C VAL A 85 -11.17 20.78 -18.57
N SER A 86 -11.32 21.58 -19.62
CA SER A 86 -10.21 22.01 -20.49
C SER A 86 -9.14 22.87 -19.77
N GLN A 87 -9.42 23.36 -18.54
CA GLN A 87 -8.43 24.08 -17.72
C GLN A 87 -7.55 23.14 -16.88
N ILE A 88 -7.93 21.87 -16.75
CA ILE A 88 -7.14 20.90 -16.01
C ILE A 88 -5.87 20.60 -16.81
N THR A 89 -4.72 20.82 -16.20
CA THR A 89 -3.40 20.54 -16.77
C THR A 89 -2.74 19.36 -16.06
N VAL A 90 -1.63 18.88 -16.60
CA VAL A 90 -0.78 17.87 -15.95
C VAL A 90 -0.35 18.30 -14.54
N HIS A 91 -0.02 19.60 -14.36
CA HIS A 91 0.27 20.16 -13.03
C HIS A 91 -0.89 19.96 -12.04
N HIS A 92 -2.13 20.18 -12.46
CA HIS A 92 -3.30 20.04 -11.59
C HIS A 92 -3.57 18.59 -11.22
N LEU A 93 -3.32 17.63 -12.12
CA LEU A 93 -3.38 16.21 -11.80
C LEU A 93 -2.29 15.81 -10.78
N LEU A 94 -1.04 16.23 -11.02
CA LEU A 94 0.10 15.93 -10.14
C LEU A 94 -0.09 16.50 -8.72
N SER A 95 -0.59 17.72 -8.60
CA SER A 95 -0.80 18.43 -7.33
C SER A 95 -2.16 18.14 -6.69
N MET A 96 -2.99 17.28 -7.30
CA MET A 96 -4.34 16.98 -6.82
C MET A 96 -5.20 18.21 -6.60
N SER A 97 -5.12 19.16 -7.56
CA SER A 97 -5.83 20.44 -7.52
C SER A 97 -6.78 20.63 -8.71
N THR A 98 -7.41 19.55 -9.15
CA THR A 98 -8.28 19.50 -10.34
C THR A 98 -9.59 20.27 -10.20
N GLY A 99 -9.91 20.76 -9.00
CA GLY A 99 -11.16 21.49 -8.72
C GLY A 99 -12.36 20.59 -8.39
N HIS A 100 -12.20 19.27 -8.36
CA HIS A 100 -13.21 18.36 -7.83
C HIS A 100 -13.30 18.50 -6.30
N ASP A 101 -14.45 18.20 -5.72
CA ASP A 101 -14.70 18.27 -4.28
C ASP A 101 -14.54 16.90 -3.59
N GLN A 102 -14.39 15.83 -4.36
CA GLN A 102 -14.15 14.46 -3.91
C GLN A 102 -13.29 13.67 -4.90
N ASP A 103 -12.86 12.48 -4.53
CA ASP A 103 -12.22 11.52 -5.43
C ASP A 103 -13.15 11.16 -6.59
N THR A 104 -12.61 11.09 -7.79
CA THR A 104 -13.39 10.79 -9.00
C THR A 104 -13.27 9.35 -9.46
N ILE A 105 -12.46 8.50 -8.81
CA ILE A 105 -12.17 7.15 -9.29
C ILE A 105 -13.44 6.28 -9.40
N ASP A 106 -14.39 6.42 -8.47
CA ASP A 106 -15.64 5.65 -8.48
C ASP A 106 -16.50 5.97 -9.71
N ALA A 107 -16.37 7.17 -10.28
CA ALA A 107 -17.05 7.53 -11.51
C ALA A 107 -16.57 6.72 -12.71
N ALA A 108 -15.37 6.13 -12.62
CA ALA A 108 -14.79 5.27 -13.65
C ALA A 108 -14.98 3.79 -13.32
N THR A 109 -14.62 3.36 -12.12
CA THR A 109 -14.56 1.93 -11.74
C THR A 109 -15.92 1.23 -11.72
N ALA A 110 -17.01 1.97 -11.69
CA ALA A 110 -18.39 1.46 -11.88
C ALA A 110 -18.68 1.04 -13.34
N PHE A 111 -17.77 1.27 -14.28
CA PHE A 111 -17.94 1.02 -15.72
C PHE A 111 -16.80 0.15 -16.27
N PRO A 112 -16.93 -0.39 -17.51
CA PRO A 112 -15.85 -1.10 -18.18
C PRO A 112 -14.58 -0.25 -18.31
N GLU A 113 -13.42 -0.89 -18.23
CA GLU A 113 -12.13 -0.22 -18.14
C GLU A 113 -11.81 0.66 -19.38
N ASP A 114 -12.30 0.31 -20.55
CA ASP A 114 -12.13 1.11 -21.79
C ASP A 114 -12.89 2.44 -21.75
N GLU A 115 -13.86 2.60 -20.85
CA GLU A 115 -14.59 3.85 -20.65
C GLU A 115 -13.95 4.76 -19.59
N TRP A 116 -13.03 4.28 -18.77
CA TRP A 116 -12.57 5.00 -17.57
C TRP A 116 -12.03 6.40 -17.84
N VAL A 117 -11.20 6.57 -18.87
CA VAL A 117 -10.67 7.90 -19.23
C VAL A 117 -11.80 8.88 -19.56
N ALA A 118 -12.75 8.45 -20.38
CA ALA A 118 -13.89 9.29 -20.77
C ALA A 118 -14.80 9.60 -19.56
N ARG A 119 -15.03 8.63 -18.69
CA ARG A 119 -15.83 8.80 -17.47
C ARG A 119 -15.19 9.80 -16.52
N LEU A 120 -13.89 9.72 -16.29
CA LEU A 120 -13.15 10.64 -15.43
C LEU A 120 -13.17 12.08 -15.98
N LEU A 121 -12.94 12.25 -17.29
CA LEU A 121 -12.99 13.57 -17.93
C LEU A 121 -14.41 14.15 -18.04
N ALA A 122 -15.45 13.31 -17.96
CA ALA A 122 -16.83 13.76 -17.90
C ALA A 122 -17.24 14.32 -16.52
N VAL A 123 -16.47 14.06 -15.46
CA VAL A 123 -16.74 14.64 -14.14
C VAL A 123 -16.31 16.10 -14.14
N ARG A 124 -17.30 16.98 -14.03
CA ARG A 124 -17.03 18.43 -14.03
C ARG A 124 -16.51 18.88 -12.65
N PRO A 125 -15.42 19.69 -12.58
CA PRO A 125 -14.98 20.34 -11.37
C PRO A 125 -16.05 21.22 -10.73
N GLN A 126 -16.19 21.16 -9.41
CA GLN A 126 -17.19 21.94 -8.63
C GLN A 126 -16.60 23.24 -8.10
N THR A 127 -15.27 23.35 -8.03
CA THR A 127 -14.53 24.53 -7.59
C THR A 127 -13.54 24.97 -8.68
N PRO A 128 -13.01 26.20 -8.64
CA PRO A 128 -12.00 26.62 -9.61
C PRO A 128 -10.78 25.69 -9.61
N VAL A 129 -10.34 25.29 -10.80
CA VAL A 129 -9.13 24.47 -10.99
C VAL A 129 -7.93 25.18 -10.35
N GLY A 130 -7.12 24.44 -9.59
CA GLY A 130 -5.96 24.96 -8.85
C GLY A 130 -6.28 25.62 -7.51
N SER A 131 -7.55 25.71 -7.10
CA SER A 131 -7.94 26.49 -5.91
C SER A 131 -7.78 25.74 -4.59
N ARG A 132 -7.85 24.40 -4.60
CA ARG A 132 -7.77 23.56 -3.39
C ARG A 132 -7.25 22.18 -3.70
N HIS A 133 -6.64 21.56 -2.69
CA HIS A 133 -6.28 20.15 -2.72
C HIS A 133 -7.50 19.29 -2.42
N VAL A 134 -7.69 18.24 -3.22
CA VAL A 134 -8.58 17.12 -2.94
C VAL A 134 -7.90 15.85 -3.42
N TYR A 135 -7.62 14.93 -2.50
CA TYR A 135 -6.99 13.67 -2.85
C TYR A 135 -7.86 12.90 -3.84
N ASN A 136 -7.28 12.54 -5.01
CA ASN A 136 -8.05 12.07 -6.15
C ASN A 136 -7.31 10.97 -6.91
N ASN A 137 -7.74 9.72 -6.75
CA ASN A 137 -7.19 8.56 -7.43
C ASN A 137 -7.40 8.63 -8.95
N GLY A 138 -8.54 9.16 -9.40
CA GLY A 138 -8.81 9.38 -10.82
C GLY A 138 -7.78 10.29 -11.48
N ALA A 139 -7.28 11.31 -10.77
CA ALA A 139 -6.20 12.16 -11.28
C ALA A 139 -4.91 11.38 -11.53
N SER A 140 -4.56 10.47 -10.63
CA SER A 140 -3.36 9.63 -10.77
C SER A 140 -3.51 8.58 -11.87
N PHE A 141 -4.69 8.01 -12.06
CA PHE A 141 -4.98 7.14 -13.20
C PHE A 141 -4.76 7.88 -14.53
N LEU A 142 -5.32 9.10 -14.66
CA LEU A 142 -5.14 9.91 -15.87
C LEU A 142 -3.66 10.24 -16.13
N LEU A 143 -2.83 10.42 -15.10
CA LEU A 143 -1.37 10.60 -15.28
C LEU A 143 -0.74 9.33 -15.90
N GLY A 144 -1.12 8.14 -15.46
CA GLY A 144 -0.69 6.87 -16.05
C GLY A 144 -1.08 6.75 -17.51
N GLU A 145 -2.33 7.08 -17.85
CA GLU A 145 -2.83 7.08 -19.21
C GLU A 145 -2.11 8.11 -20.11
N ILE A 146 -1.78 9.29 -19.57
CA ILE A 146 -0.98 10.29 -20.27
C ILE A 146 0.41 9.73 -20.59
N VAL A 147 1.10 9.10 -19.62
CA VAL A 147 2.39 8.46 -19.88
C VAL A 147 2.26 7.44 -21.00
N ARG A 148 1.29 6.53 -20.92
CA ARG A 148 1.04 5.52 -21.96
C ARG A 148 0.79 6.16 -23.33
N ARG A 149 0.05 7.25 -23.37
CA ARG A 149 -0.27 7.97 -24.62
C ARG A 149 0.94 8.62 -25.26
N VAL A 150 1.75 9.34 -24.48
CA VAL A 150 2.87 10.12 -25.03
C VAL A 150 4.12 9.28 -25.27
N THR A 151 4.28 8.15 -24.59
CA THR A 151 5.44 7.26 -24.72
C THR A 151 5.18 6.03 -25.60
N GLY A 152 3.91 5.65 -25.77
CA GLY A 152 3.51 4.41 -26.45
C GLY A 152 3.74 3.14 -25.64
N THR A 153 4.12 3.26 -24.37
CA THR A 153 4.39 2.12 -23.46
C THR A 153 3.68 2.32 -22.12
N ASP A 154 3.41 1.21 -21.42
CA ASP A 154 2.84 1.25 -20.06
C ASP A 154 3.83 1.80 -19.03
N LEU A 155 3.33 2.25 -17.88
CA LEU A 155 4.13 2.82 -16.77
C LEU A 155 5.32 1.95 -16.39
N VAL A 156 5.11 0.65 -16.20
CA VAL A 156 6.16 -0.28 -15.76
C VAL A 156 7.24 -0.40 -16.81
N ASP A 157 6.86 -0.57 -18.08
CA ASP A 157 7.79 -0.72 -19.18
C ASP A 157 8.55 0.59 -19.48
N TYR A 158 7.93 1.73 -19.21
CA TYR A 158 8.58 3.03 -19.33
C TYR A 158 9.57 3.30 -18.20
N LEU A 159 9.22 2.95 -16.94
CA LEU A 159 10.08 3.12 -15.78
C LEU A 159 11.25 2.12 -15.74
N ARG A 160 11.05 0.89 -16.24
CA ARG A 160 12.02 -0.20 -16.11
C ARG A 160 13.41 0.18 -16.58
N PRO A 161 13.66 0.52 -17.85
CA PRO A 161 15.01 0.82 -18.33
C PRO A 161 15.57 2.15 -17.80
N ARG A 162 14.72 3.06 -17.32
CA ARG A 162 15.10 4.41 -16.91
C ARG A 162 15.39 4.54 -15.43
N VAL A 163 14.71 3.76 -14.59
CA VAL A 163 14.77 3.88 -13.12
C VAL A 163 14.99 2.53 -12.46
N THR A 164 14.04 1.59 -12.61
CA THR A 164 14.04 0.42 -11.74
C THR A 164 15.15 -0.58 -12.05
N GLU A 165 15.45 -0.84 -13.30
CA GLU A 165 16.57 -1.70 -13.72
C GLU A 165 17.94 -1.12 -13.33
N PRO A 166 18.27 0.18 -13.59
CA PRO A 166 19.51 0.78 -13.11
C PRO A 166 19.69 0.75 -11.59
N MET A 167 18.61 0.71 -10.83
CA MET A 167 18.61 0.63 -9.37
C MET A 167 18.57 -0.79 -8.83
N GLY A 168 18.45 -1.81 -9.70
CA GLY A 168 18.26 -3.19 -9.29
C GLY A 168 16.96 -3.39 -8.51
N ILE A 169 15.91 -2.68 -8.88
CA ILE A 169 14.55 -2.80 -8.32
C ILE A 169 13.72 -3.69 -9.24
N GLU A 170 13.13 -4.73 -8.67
CA GLU A 170 12.16 -5.55 -9.35
C GLU A 170 10.75 -5.05 -9.01
N LEU A 171 10.19 -4.27 -9.93
CA LEU A 171 8.88 -3.66 -9.79
C LEU A 171 7.80 -4.55 -10.40
N HIS A 172 6.85 -4.96 -9.57
CA HIS A 172 5.58 -5.54 -9.99
C HIS A 172 4.48 -4.49 -9.85
N TRP A 173 3.48 -4.54 -10.72
CA TRP A 173 2.36 -3.61 -10.68
C TRP A 173 1.09 -4.28 -11.16
N ASP A 174 0.05 -4.20 -10.37
CA ASP A 174 -1.26 -4.72 -10.74
C ASP A 174 -1.85 -3.90 -11.88
N THR A 175 -2.51 -4.60 -12.80
CA THR A 175 -3.09 -4.00 -13.99
C THR A 175 -4.60 -4.23 -14.02
N ASP A 176 -5.30 -3.37 -14.74
CA ASP A 176 -6.67 -3.64 -15.12
C ASP A 176 -6.74 -4.80 -16.15
N ARG A 177 -7.95 -5.16 -16.57
CA ARG A 177 -8.18 -6.24 -17.56
C ARG A 177 -7.65 -5.92 -18.95
N LEU A 178 -7.33 -4.65 -19.22
CA LEU A 178 -6.70 -4.21 -20.47
C LEU A 178 -5.17 -4.24 -20.37
N GLY A 179 -4.61 -4.65 -19.23
CA GLY A 179 -3.17 -4.74 -18.98
C GLY A 179 -2.51 -3.40 -18.70
N ARG A 180 -3.27 -2.37 -18.27
CA ARG A 180 -2.74 -1.05 -17.91
C ARG A 180 -2.43 -1.00 -16.42
N ALA A 181 -1.24 -0.50 -16.07
CA ALA A 181 -0.91 -0.19 -14.68
C ALA A 181 -1.88 0.85 -14.11
N LEU A 182 -2.36 0.61 -12.90
CA LEU A 182 -3.46 1.41 -12.32
C LEU A 182 -3.08 2.88 -12.06
N GLY A 183 -1.81 3.18 -11.88
CA GLY A 183 -1.29 4.55 -11.70
C GLY A 183 -1.48 5.12 -10.30
N TRP A 184 -2.61 4.86 -9.64
CA TRP A 184 -2.88 5.36 -8.28
C TRP A 184 -2.57 4.36 -7.17
N THR A 185 -2.46 3.08 -7.51
CA THR A 185 -2.19 1.93 -6.64
C THR A 185 -1.57 0.80 -7.46
N GLY A 186 -1.30 -0.34 -6.86
CA GLY A 186 -0.94 -1.58 -7.54
C GLY A 186 0.55 -1.87 -7.60
N ALA A 187 1.42 -0.95 -7.19
CA ALA A 187 2.85 -1.23 -7.14
C ALA A 187 3.19 -2.14 -5.93
N HIS A 188 4.04 -3.14 -6.18
CA HIS A 188 4.58 -4.05 -5.18
C HIS A 188 6.09 -3.89 -5.10
N LEU A 189 6.60 -3.62 -3.92
CA LEU A 189 8.03 -3.36 -3.67
C LEU A 189 8.49 -4.04 -2.38
N ARG A 190 9.73 -4.51 -2.37
CA ARG A 190 10.41 -4.80 -1.09
C ARG A 190 10.60 -3.50 -0.32
N VAL A 191 10.63 -3.56 0.99
CA VAL A 191 10.90 -2.37 1.81
C VAL A 191 12.25 -1.73 1.46
N ALA A 192 13.27 -2.54 1.16
CA ALA A 192 14.57 -2.05 0.71
C ALA A 192 14.48 -1.30 -0.63
N ASP A 193 13.63 -1.74 -1.56
CA ASP A 193 13.42 -1.08 -2.84
C ASP A 193 12.60 0.21 -2.68
N LEU A 194 11.65 0.22 -1.74
CA LEU A 194 10.94 1.44 -1.31
C LEU A 194 11.91 2.47 -0.72
N ALA A 195 12.88 2.03 0.10
CA ALA A 195 13.94 2.88 0.62
C ALA A 195 14.86 3.43 -0.50
N LYS A 196 15.23 2.62 -1.50
CA LYS A 196 16.01 3.07 -2.66
C LYS A 196 15.26 4.15 -3.45
N MET A 197 13.93 4.03 -3.65
CA MET A 197 13.16 5.07 -4.31
C MET A 197 13.21 6.39 -3.55
N GLY A 198 13.08 6.35 -2.22
CA GLY A 198 13.30 7.53 -1.37
C GLY A 198 14.70 8.12 -1.52
N GLU A 199 15.72 7.27 -1.55
CA GLU A 199 17.13 7.70 -1.70
C GLU A 199 17.40 8.35 -3.06
N LEU A 200 16.81 7.83 -4.15
CA LEU A 200 16.88 8.46 -5.46
C LEU A 200 16.35 9.91 -5.40
N LEU A 201 15.20 10.09 -4.75
CA LEU A 201 14.60 11.42 -4.58
C LEU A 201 15.42 12.29 -3.63
N ARG A 202 15.97 11.74 -2.54
CA ARG A 202 16.87 12.46 -1.64
C ARG A 202 18.10 12.98 -2.36
N CYS A 203 18.63 12.22 -3.31
CA CYS A 203 19.82 12.54 -4.12
C CYS A 203 19.48 13.30 -5.41
N ASP A 204 18.38 14.04 -5.46
CA ASP A 204 17.97 14.85 -6.63
C ASP A 204 17.98 14.04 -7.94
N GLY A 205 17.51 12.79 -7.89
CA GLY A 205 17.42 11.92 -9.06
C GLY A 205 18.74 11.33 -9.55
N VAL A 206 19.81 11.38 -8.72
CA VAL A 206 21.10 10.77 -9.01
C VAL A 206 21.25 9.46 -8.24
N TRP A 207 21.54 8.38 -8.95
CA TRP A 207 21.79 7.05 -8.38
C TRP A 207 23.18 6.56 -8.75
N ASN A 208 24.02 6.27 -7.76
CA ASN A 208 25.42 5.82 -7.97
C ASN A 208 26.21 6.70 -8.95
N GLY A 209 26.02 8.02 -8.88
CA GLY A 209 26.69 9.00 -9.75
C GLY A 209 26.06 9.16 -11.14
N VAL A 210 24.99 8.41 -11.46
CA VAL A 210 24.27 8.52 -12.72
C VAL A 210 22.94 9.25 -12.49
N ARG A 211 22.68 10.30 -13.26
CA ARG A 211 21.40 11.02 -13.22
C ARG A 211 20.33 10.18 -13.93
N LEU A 212 19.35 9.72 -13.17
CA LEU A 212 18.21 8.97 -13.67
C LEU A 212 16.98 9.87 -13.89
N LEU A 213 16.81 10.92 -13.06
CA LEU A 213 15.69 11.86 -13.21
C LEU A 213 16.16 13.20 -13.74
N PRO A 214 15.32 13.92 -14.50
CA PRO A 214 15.68 15.22 -15.07
C PRO A 214 16.11 16.22 -13.98
N GLU A 215 17.08 17.05 -14.30
CA GLU A 215 17.53 18.11 -13.40
C GLU A 215 16.40 19.06 -13.02
N GLY A 216 16.29 19.39 -11.72
CA GLY A 216 15.24 20.23 -11.15
C GLY A 216 13.88 19.56 -11.01
N TRP A 217 13.69 18.34 -11.52
CA TRP A 217 12.41 17.62 -11.35
C TRP A 217 12.11 17.36 -9.88
N VAL A 218 13.06 16.75 -9.17
CA VAL A 218 12.86 16.37 -7.77
C VAL A 218 12.57 17.60 -6.91
N ALA A 219 13.36 18.66 -7.04
CA ALA A 219 13.14 19.91 -6.29
C ALA A 219 11.73 20.48 -6.53
N ARG A 220 11.21 20.38 -7.76
CA ARG A 220 9.85 20.78 -8.08
C ARG A 220 8.82 19.82 -7.50
N ALA A 221 8.97 18.52 -7.72
CA ALA A 221 8.00 17.51 -7.34
C ALA A 221 7.82 17.41 -5.82
N THR A 222 8.90 17.59 -5.06
CA THR A 222 8.93 17.46 -3.60
C THR A 222 8.81 18.79 -2.85
N SER A 223 8.55 19.90 -3.55
CA SER A 223 8.15 21.17 -2.93
C SER A 223 6.63 21.22 -2.78
N ARG A 224 6.17 21.97 -1.76
CA ARG A 224 4.73 22.16 -1.54
C ARG A 224 4.10 22.92 -2.72
N GLN A 225 3.31 22.23 -3.53
CA GLN A 225 2.59 22.80 -4.67
C GLN A 225 1.25 23.41 -4.25
N ILE A 226 0.61 22.83 -3.22
CA ILE A 226 -0.69 23.27 -2.73
C ILE A 226 -0.78 23.03 -1.22
N PRO A 227 -1.41 23.94 -0.44
CA PRO A 227 -1.74 23.69 0.95
C PRO A 227 -2.84 22.63 1.06
N THR A 228 -2.78 21.83 2.10
CA THR A 228 -3.83 20.90 2.51
C THR A 228 -4.54 21.43 3.75
N PHE A 229 -5.79 21.05 3.95
CA PHE A 229 -6.60 21.49 5.09
C PHE A 229 -7.04 20.29 5.92
N ASP A 230 -6.18 19.29 5.99
CA ASP A 230 -6.42 18.10 6.81
C ASP A 230 -6.18 18.43 8.29
N PRO A 231 -7.07 18.04 9.21
CA PRO A 231 -6.88 18.24 10.64
C PRO A 231 -5.75 17.37 11.22
N THR A 232 -5.36 16.30 10.54
CA THR A 232 -4.29 15.41 10.95
C THR A 232 -2.94 16.09 10.69
N PRO A 233 -2.05 16.22 11.69
CA PRO A 233 -0.86 17.07 11.60
C PRO A 233 0.02 16.81 10.36
N GLU A 234 0.34 15.55 10.08
CA GLU A 234 1.23 15.21 8.96
C GLU A 234 0.58 15.42 7.58
N TRP A 235 -0.75 15.28 7.46
CA TRP A 235 -1.48 15.52 6.20
C TRP A 235 -1.88 17.00 6.03
N GLY A 236 -1.79 17.80 7.08
CA GLY A 236 -1.99 19.25 7.05
C GLY A 236 -0.79 20.06 6.54
N LEU A 237 0.38 19.43 6.30
CA LEU A 237 1.61 20.14 5.93
C LEU A 237 1.69 20.55 4.46
N GLY A 238 0.81 20.02 3.61
CA GLY A 238 0.72 20.31 2.18
C GLY A 238 1.09 19.14 1.29
N TYR A 239 0.90 19.32 -0.02
CA TYR A 239 1.10 18.31 -1.04
C TYR A 239 2.01 18.78 -2.16
N GLY A 240 2.90 17.89 -2.60
CA GLY A 240 3.78 18.09 -3.75
C GLY A 240 3.18 17.48 -5.03
N TYR A 241 4.03 16.93 -5.90
CA TYR A 241 3.59 16.13 -7.04
C TYR A 241 3.52 14.66 -6.64
N GLN A 242 2.31 14.23 -6.26
CA GLN A 242 2.00 12.85 -5.82
C GLN A 242 2.87 12.40 -4.61
N CYS A 243 3.18 13.33 -3.72
CA CYS A 243 3.84 13.07 -2.43
C CYS A 243 3.35 14.07 -1.38
N TRP A 244 3.36 13.66 -0.12
CA TRP A 244 2.99 14.48 1.02
C TRP A 244 4.21 15.21 1.60
N MET A 245 4.00 16.43 2.06
CA MET A 245 5.00 17.10 2.89
C MET A 245 5.06 16.44 4.27
N SER A 246 6.21 16.46 4.91
CA SER A 246 6.44 15.95 6.26
C SER A 246 7.04 17.02 7.16
N ARG A 247 7.14 16.77 8.48
CA ARG A 247 7.77 17.70 9.45
C ARG A 247 9.14 18.17 8.97
N GLU A 248 9.92 17.24 8.41
CA GLU A 248 11.18 17.54 7.75
C GLU A 248 11.17 16.80 6.40
N GLY A 249 11.22 17.55 5.30
CA GLY A 249 11.21 16.98 3.95
C GLY A 249 9.83 16.56 3.44
N PHE A 250 9.73 15.34 2.93
CA PHE A 250 8.53 14.81 2.28
C PHE A 250 8.47 13.28 2.41
N ARG A 251 7.35 12.70 2.04
CA ARG A 251 7.19 11.25 2.04
C ARG A 251 6.39 10.72 0.87
N LEU A 252 6.74 9.53 0.43
CA LEU A 252 5.91 8.62 -0.33
C LEU A 252 4.98 7.96 0.68
N ASP A 253 3.68 7.92 0.37
CA ASP A 253 2.66 7.57 1.36
C ASP A 253 1.64 6.63 0.73
N GLY A 254 1.45 5.48 1.36
CA GLY A 254 0.47 4.47 0.99
C GLY A 254 -0.42 4.09 2.16
N ALA A 255 -1.63 3.66 1.85
CA ALA A 255 -2.60 3.22 2.86
C ALA A 255 -1.98 2.23 3.84
N PHE A 256 -2.47 2.24 5.06
CA PHE A 256 -2.05 1.36 6.16
C PHE A 256 -0.58 1.52 6.59
N GLY A 257 0.07 2.66 6.28
CA GLY A 257 1.42 2.97 6.73
C GLY A 257 2.52 2.37 5.85
N GLN A 258 2.31 2.31 4.54
CA GLN A 258 3.38 2.06 3.59
C GLN A 258 4.11 3.38 3.35
N PHE A 259 5.26 3.59 3.98
CA PHE A 259 5.95 4.88 3.96
C PHE A 259 7.37 4.80 3.41
N SER A 260 7.79 5.86 2.71
CA SER A 260 9.19 6.22 2.57
C SER A 260 9.33 7.70 2.93
N LEU A 261 9.76 7.97 4.17
CA LEU A 261 10.06 9.32 4.65
C LEU A 261 11.43 9.71 4.12
N VAL A 262 11.50 10.84 3.45
CA VAL A 262 12.74 11.39 2.87
C VAL A 262 13.08 12.69 3.60
N ILE A 263 14.22 12.69 4.30
CA ILE A 263 14.67 13.79 5.17
C ILE A 263 16.02 14.28 4.64
N PRO A 264 16.05 15.16 3.62
CA PRO A 264 17.28 15.54 2.93
C PRO A 264 18.31 16.20 3.85
N GLU A 265 17.89 17.09 4.75
CA GLU A 265 18.76 17.80 5.69
C GLU A 265 19.46 16.86 6.68
N ARG A 266 18.89 15.68 6.90
CA ARG A 266 19.50 14.63 7.71
C ARG A 266 20.20 13.56 6.87
N GLU A 267 20.24 13.68 5.55
CA GLU A 267 20.74 12.66 4.63
C GLU A 267 20.11 11.28 4.90
N MET A 268 18.81 11.23 5.17
CA MET A 268 18.13 10.06 5.71
C MET A 268 16.90 9.68 4.89
N VAL A 269 16.66 8.37 4.79
CA VAL A 269 15.39 7.79 4.32
C VAL A 269 14.95 6.72 5.32
N ILE A 270 13.66 6.72 5.65
CA ILE A 270 13.04 5.69 6.51
C ILE A 270 11.89 5.06 5.72
N ALA A 271 12.04 3.80 5.36
CA ALA A 271 11.01 3.02 4.68
C ALA A 271 10.35 2.05 5.65
N ILE A 272 9.03 2.00 5.63
CA ILE A 272 8.20 1.16 6.51
C ILE A 272 7.12 0.48 5.68
N THR A 273 6.86 -0.80 5.97
CA THR A 273 5.63 -1.49 5.59
C THR A 273 4.90 -1.94 6.84
N SER A 274 3.59 -1.80 6.87
CA SER A 274 2.79 -2.04 8.09
C SER A 274 1.31 -2.27 7.77
N ALA A 275 0.55 -2.64 8.79
CA ALA A 275 -0.91 -2.72 8.77
C ALA A 275 -1.48 -1.79 9.85
N GLN A 276 -1.63 -0.49 9.54
CA GLN A 276 -2.03 0.54 10.48
C GLN A 276 -3.35 1.20 10.10
N SER A 277 -4.30 1.26 11.02
CA SER A 277 -5.45 2.17 10.91
C SER A 277 -5.12 3.59 11.39
N PHE A 278 -4.16 3.74 12.32
CA PHE A 278 -3.77 5.01 12.94
C PHE A 278 -2.36 5.43 12.51
N THR A 279 -2.22 5.78 11.24
CA THR A 279 -0.92 6.07 10.61
C THR A 279 -0.22 7.31 11.17
N GLN A 280 -0.96 8.27 11.74
CA GLN A 280 -0.36 9.43 12.42
C GLN A 280 0.45 9.02 13.65
N GLU A 281 -0.06 8.06 14.46
CA GLU A 281 0.64 7.59 15.65
C GLU A 281 1.97 6.91 15.28
N LEU A 282 1.99 6.13 14.21
CA LEU A 282 3.23 5.56 13.70
C LEU A 282 4.24 6.65 13.29
N LEU A 283 3.79 7.69 12.58
CA LEU A 283 4.65 8.81 12.20
C LEU A 283 5.17 9.57 13.43
N ASP A 284 4.33 9.79 14.44
CA ASP A 284 4.75 10.40 15.71
C ASP A 284 5.84 9.57 16.41
N LEU A 285 5.68 8.25 16.48
CA LEU A 285 6.72 7.37 17.04
C LEU A 285 8.02 7.42 16.22
N VAL A 286 7.93 7.50 14.90
CA VAL A 286 9.13 7.66 14.04
C VAL A 286 9.85 8.96 14.37
N TRP A 287 9.13 10.08 14.47
CA TRP A 287 9.73 11.38 14.77
C TRP A 287 10.27 11.49 16.18
N ASP A 288 9.51 11.01 17.15
CA ASP A 288 9.76 11.29 18.57
C ASP A 288 10.65 10.21 19.23
N GLN A 289 10.70 8.99 18.70
CA GLN A 289 11.44 7.88 19.28
C GLN A 289 12.46 7.24 18.33
N LEU A 290 12.07 6.93 17.07
CA LEU A 290 13.00 6.24 16.17
C LEU A 290 14.17 7.15 15.78
N ILE A 291 13.89 8.32 15.20
CA ILE A 291 14.93 9.23 14.68
C ILE A 291 15.93 9.68 15.76
N PRO A 292 15.50 10.07 16.99
CA PRO A 292 16.45 10.50 18.02
C PRO A 292 17.38 9.39 18.53
N GLU A 293 16.95 8.13 18.41
CA GLU A 293 17.67 6.97 18.94
C GLU A 293 18.33 6.10 17.87
N LEU A 294 18.39 6.57 16.63
CA LEU A 294 19.09 5.82 15.58
C LEU A 294 20.57 5.62 15.95
N PRO A 295 21.13 4.44 15.67
CA PRO A 295 22.54 4.18 15.90
C PRO A 295 23.42 5.09 15.04
N SER A 296 24.64 5.37 15.49
CA SER A 296 25.63 6.15 14.70
C SER A 296 26.32 5.31 13.62
N GLU A 297 26.30 3.99 13.76
CA GLU A 297 26.92 3.02 12.86
C GLU A 297 25.91 1.95 12.44
N PRO A 298 26.07 1.33 11.28
CA PRO A 298 25.21 0.24 10.83
C PRO A 298 25.06 -0.89 11.86
N THR A 299 23.85 -1.36 12.03
CA THR A 299 23.54 -2.50 12.91
C THR A 299 23.12 -3.73 12.09
N PRO A 300 23.32 -4.96 12.60
CA PRO A 300 22.73 -6.15 12.02
C PRO A 300 21.20 -6.01 11.91
N ALA A 301 20.61 -6.68 10.93
CA ALA A 301 19.15 -6.72 10.80
C ALA A 301 18.53 -7.33 12.06
N GLY A 302 17.51 -6.65 12.61
CA GLY A 302 16.71 -7.15 13.70
C GLY A 302 15.55 -7.98 13.19
N HIS A 303 15.11 -8.95 13.98
CA HIS A 303 13.98 -9.81 13.67
C HIS A 303 13.13 -9.99 14.92
N ASP A 304 11.84 -9.71 14.78
CA ASP A 304 10.81 -10.02 15.75
C ASP A 304 9.75 -10.93 15.11
N ILE A 305 8.82 -11.41 15.92
CA ILE A 305 7.70 -12.25 15.44
C ILE A 305 6.42 -11.54 15.85
N LEU A 306 5.52 -11.31 14.91
CA LEU A 306 4.17 -10.87 15.25
C LEU A 306 3.48 -11.92 16.11
N ALA A 307 2.67 -11.44 17.06
CA ALA A 307 2.00 -12.29 18.01
C ALA A 307 1.23 -13.42 17.31
N VAL A 308 1.52 -14.64 17.72
CA VAL A 308 0.80 -15.84 17.31
C VAL A 308 -0.19 -16.26 18.39
N PRO A 309 -1.30 -16.95 18.08
CA PRO A 309 -2.19 -17.48 19.08
C PRO A 309 -1.47 -18.44 20.04
N GLU A 310 -1.73 -18.28 21.35
CA GLU A 310 -1.28 -19.25 22.35
C GLU A 310 -1.99 -20.58 22.15
N ASP A 311 -1.30 -21.70 22.39
CA ASP A 311 -1.88 -23.03 22.33
C ASP A 311 -1.89 -23.71 23.70
N ALA A 312 -3.06 -23.77 24.32
CA ALA A 312 -3.30 -24.51 25.57
C ALA A 312 -3.53 -26.02 25.34
N GLU A 313 -3.43 -26.49 24.10
CA GLU A 313 -3.65 -27.90 23.72
C GLU A 313 -5.08 -28.42 24.06
N VAL A 314 -6.08 -27.52 24.09
CA VAL A 314 -7.48 -27.84 24.38
C VAL A 314 -8.29 -27.96 23.10
N GLY A 315 -9.09 -29.03 22.99
CA GLY A 315 -9.90 -29.31 21.81
C GLY A 315 -9.15 -30.08 20.73
N SER A 316 -9.89 -30.73 19.87
CA SER A 316 -9.37 -31.54 18.75
C SER A 316 -10.06 -31.29 17.43
N GLU A 317 -11.33 -30.84 17.46
CA GLU A 317 -12.12 -30.55 16.27
C GLU A 317 -13.01 -29.34 16.51
N TRP A 318 -13.13 -28.51 15.48
CA TRP A 318 -13.97 -27.31 15.43
C TRP A 318 -14.68 -27.29 14.08
N THR A 319 -15.97 -27.07 14.08
CA THR A 319 -16.79 -26.92 12.85
C THR A 319 -17.76 -25.78 13.05
N ALA A 320 -17.99 -25.01 12.00
CA ALA A 320 -19.03 -24.00 11.97
C ALA A 320 -19.76 -24.09 10.63
N ASP A 321 -21.05 -24.39 10.70
CA ASP A 321 -21.93 -24.46 9.56
C ASP A 321 -22.59 -23.07 9.34
N GLY A 322 -22.32 -22.45 8.19
CA GLY A 322 -22.82 -21.13 7.84
C GLY A 322 -21.75 -20.04 7.88
N PRO A 323 -22.09 -18.82 7.53
CA PRO A 323 -21.17 -17.71 7.54
C PRO A 323 -20.69 -17.38 8.96
N ALA A 324 -19.41 -17.05 9.08
CA ALA A 324 -18.84 -16.61 10.35
C ALA A 324 -19.63 -15.40 10.90
N ALA A 325 -19.93 -15.42 12.19
CA ALA A 325 -20.59 -14.29 12.83
C ALA A 325 -19.68 -13.06 12.76
N LEU A 326 -20.29 -11.90 12.50
CA LEU A 326 -19.57 -10.64 12.50
C LEU A 326 -19.15 -10.27 13.92
N ASP A 327 -17.98 -9.71 14.06
CA ASP A 327 -17.56 -9.13 15.35
C ASP A 327 -18.43 -7.89 15.62
N PRO A 328 -19.18 -7.86 16.75
CA PRO A 328 -20.07 -6.75 17.03
C PRO A 328 -19.36 -5.42 17.33
N THR A 329 -18.04 -5.44 17.48
CA THR A 329 -17.23 -4.23 17.68
C THR A 329 -16.84 -3.56 16.36
N LEU A 330 -16.99 -4.24 15.21
CA LEU A 330 -16.69 -3.70 13.91
C LEU A 330 -17.75 -2.70 13.45
N SER A 331 -17.31 -1.64 12.78
CA SER A 331 -18.19 -0.72 12.08
C SER A 331 -18.94 -1.43 10.94
N ARG A 332 -20.01 -0.79 10.43
CA ARG A 332 -20.77 -1.36 9.31
C ARG A 332 -19.91 -1.45 8.04
N GLU A 333 -19.00 -0.53 7.83
CA GLU A 333 -18.10 -0.53 6.67
C GLU A 333 -17.09 -1.67 6.77
N GLU A 334 -16.46 -1.88 7.92
CA GLU A 334 -15.53 -2.99 8.17
C GLU A 334 -16.21 -4.36 8.00
N GLN A 335 -17.50 -4.45 8.31
CA GLN A 335 -18.29 -5.68 8.12
C GLN A 335 -18.55 -6.01 6.64
N LEU A 336 -18.66 -5.00 5.77
CA LEU A 336 -18.90 -5.21 4.34
C LEU A 336 -17.68 -5.77 3.61
N GLU A 337 -16.48 -5.56 4.16
CA GLU A 337 -15.21 -6.02 3.58
C GLU A 337 -14.78 -7.39 4.13
N LEU A 338 -15.62 -8.05 4.93
CA LEU A 338 -15.34 -9.39 5.41
C LEU A 338 -15.65 -10.45 4.35
N PRO A 339 -14.77 -11.47 4.19
CA PRO A 339 -15.02 -12.55 3.24
C PRO A 339 -16.20 -13.41 3.67
N GLU A 340 -17.00 -13.86 2.73
CA GLU A 340 -18.03 -14.88 2.97
C GLU A 340 -17.37 -16.26 3.07
N LEU A 341 -16.97 -16.63 4.29
CA LEU A 341 -16.44 -17.95 4.58
C LEU A 341 -17.58 -18.86 5.11
N THR A 342 -17.68 -20.02 4.51
CA THR A 342 -18.64 -21.05 4.93
C THR A 342 -17.94 -22.38 5.11
N GLU A 343 -18.61 -23.36 5.74
CA GLU A 343 -18.06 -24.69 5.97
C GLU A 343 -16.66 -24.64 6.66
N LEU A 344 -16.52 -23.71 7.65
CA LEU A 344 -15.28 -23.62 8.40
C LEU A 344 -15.08 -24.86 9.28
N TRP A 345 -13.93 -25.45 9.19
CA TRP A 345 -13.54 -26.53 10.09
C TRP A 345 -12.05 -26.43 10.41
N ALA A 346 -11.68 -26.97 11.55
CA ALA A 346 -10.30 -27.21 11.92
C ALA A 346 -10.20 -28.50 12.71
N ARG A 347 -9.09 -29.16 12.61
CA ARG A 347 -8.76 -30.35 13.40
C ARG A 347 -7.30 -30.32 13.82
N ARG A 348 -7.04 -30.84 15.01
CA ARG A 348 -5.67 -31.07 15.46
C ARG A 348 -5.12 -32.30 14.72
N ASP A 349 -3.94 -32.15 14.12
CA ASP A 349 -3.22 -33.23 13.43
C ASP A 349 -1.81 -33.31 14.01
N GLY A 350 -1.59 -34.29 14.87
CA GLY A 350 -0.37 -34.39 15.65
C GLY A 350 -0.18 -33.18 16.56
N ALA A 351 0.93 -32.45 16.37
CA ALA A 351 1.22 -31.22 17.10
C ALA A 351 0.63 -29.97 16.43
N GLY A 352 0.14 -30.08 15.19
CA GLY A 352 -0.35 -28.95 14.40
C GLY A 352 -1.85 -28.94 14.19
N TYR A 353 -2.28 -28.09 13.25
CA TYR A 353 -3.67 -27.91 12.85
C TYR A 353 -3.84 -28.05 11.34
N GLN A 354 -4.93 -28.65 10.92
CA GLN A 354 -5.48 -28.53 9.57
C GLN A 354 -6.72 -27.64 9.67
N ILE A 355 -6.82 -26.65 8.78
CA ILE A 355 -7.88 -25.65 8.76
C ILE A 355 -8.46 -25.64 7.36
N GLY A 356 -9.78 -25.76 7.24
CA GLY A 356 -10.46 -25.69 5.96
C GLY A 356 -11.65 -24.75 5.99
N PHE A 357 -11.94 -24.17 4.85
CA PHE A 357 -13.12 -23.32 4.64
C PHE A 357 -13.51 -23.29 3.16
N ARG A 358 -14.74 -22.86 2.92
CA ARG A 358 -15.22 -22.53 1.58
C ARG A 358 -15.29 -21.01 1.40
N HIS A 359 -14.75 -20.53 0.27
CA HIS A 359 -14.84 -19.13 -0.17
C HIS A 359 -15.47 -19.11 -1.58
N GLY A 360 -16.71 -18.68 -1.67
CA GLY A 360 -17.49 -18.78 -2.90
C GLY A 360 -17.71 -20.26 -3.31
N GLN A 361 -17.19 -20.64 -4.48
CA GLN A 361 -17.27 -22.03 -4.99
C GLN A 361 -16.03 -22.86 -4.67
N ASP A 362 -14.98 -22.24 -4.15
CA ASP A 362 -13.69 -22.88 -3.91
C ASP A 362 -13.58 -23.35 -2.45
N THR A 363 -12.96 -24.50 -2.25
CA THR A 363 -12.59 -25.03 -0.93
C THR A 363 -11.09 -24.87 -0.75
N ALA A 364 -10.68 -24.36 0.39
CA ALA A 364 -9.28 -24.17 0.76
C ALA A 364 -8.92 -25.02 1.98
N GLU A 365 -7.70 -25.49 2.02
CA GLU A 365 -7.10 -26.16 3.16
C GLU A 365 -5.74 -25.53 3.47
N LEU A 366 -5.50 -25.26 4.74
CA LEU A 366 -4.27 -24.67 5.27
C LEU A 366 -3.78 -25.50 6.45
N THR A 367 -2.50 -25.35 6.76
CA THR A 367 -1.89 -25.97 7.94
C THR A 367 -1.29 -24.92 8.85
N ALA A 368 -1.18 -25.19 10.14
CA ALA A 368 -0.51 -24.34 11.09
C ALA A 368 0.19 -25.20 12.18
N GLU A 369 1.32 -24.70 12.67
CA GLU A 369 2.00 -25.24 13.83
C GLU A 369 1.87 -24.26 14.99
N PRO A 370 1.62 -24.73 16.24
CA PRO A 370 1.51 -23.86 17.39
C PRO A 370 2.76 -23.00 17.62
N GLY A 371 2.53 -21.74 18.00
CA GLY A 371 3.59 -20.81 18.39
C GLY A 371 4.47 -20.31 17.24
N THR A 372 4.10 -20.56 15.97
CA THR A 372 4.87 -20.10 14.82
C THR A 372 3.98 -19.72 13.64
N TRP A 373 4.53 -18.91 12.75
CA TRP A 373 3.94 -18.62 11.44
C TRP A 373 4.43 -19.63 10.41
N GLN A 374 3.50 -20.29 9.72
CA GLN A 374 3.79 -21.25 8.67
C GLN A 374 3.44 -20.69 7.30
N ARG A 375 4.46 -20.42 6.47
CA ARG A 375 4.27 -19.88 5.11
C ARG A 375 3.86 -20.98 4.15
N GLN A 376 2.85 -20.72 3.34
CA GLN A 376 2.28 -21.64 2.35
C GLN A 376 1.49 -20.88 1.29
N GLU A 377 0.89 -21.61 0.37
CA GLU A 377 -0.02 -21.05 -0.63
C GLU A 377 -1.47 -21.39 -0.29
N LEU A 378 -2.33 -20.37 -0.26
CA LEU A 378 -3.78 -20.54 -0.26
C LEU A 378 -4.24 -20.76 -1.70
N ILE A 379 -4.77 -21.92 -2.01
CA ILE A 379 -5.23 -22.27 -3.35
C ILE A 379 -6.74 -22.06 -3.46
N LEU A 380 -7.17 -21.19 -4.35
CA LEU A 380 -8.57 -20.94 -4.67
C LEU A 380 -8.78 -21.08 -6.19
N GLY A 381 -9.34 -22.20 -6.60
CA GLY A 381 -9.45 -22.54 -8.01
C GLY A 381 -8.09 -22.64 -8.70
N ALA A 382 -7.81 -21.77 -9.65
CA ALA A 382 -6.51 -21.69 -10.33
C ALA A 382 -5.56 -20.66 -9.72
N THR A 383 -5.97 -19.94 -8.68
CA THR A 383 -5.19 -18.86 -8.07
C THR A 383 -4.46 -19.38 -6.84
N ALA A 384 -3.14 -19.19 -6.80
CA ALA A 384 -2.28 -19.43 -5.64
C ALA A 384 -1.96 -18.07 -4.99
N ILE A 385 -2.23 -17.95 -3.69
CA ILE A 385 -2.05 -16.70 -2.92
C ILE A 385 -1.03 -16.99 -1.82
N PRO A 386 0.11 -16.30 -1.78
CA PRO A 386 1.09 -16.47 -0.71
C PRO A 386 0.51 -16.03 0.63
N VAL A 387 0.46 -16.94 1.60
CA VAL A 387 -0.02 -16.66 2.95
C VAL A 387 0.94 -17.21 4.00
N ALA A 388 0.82 -16.68 5.22
CA ALA A 388 1.36 -17.32 6.40
C ALA A 388 0.23 -17.56 7.40
N VAL A 389 0.23 -18.71 8.04
CA VAL A 389 -0.84 -19.15 8.96
C VAL A 389 -0.26 -19.41 10.32
N ALA A 390 -0.93 -18.93 11.36
CA ALA A 390 -0.68 -19.27 12.75
C ALA A 390 -1.99 -19.69 13.42
N ALA A 391 -1.95 -20.67 14.30
CA ALA A 391 -3.13 -21.12 15.02
C ALA A 391 -2.77 -21.62 16.43
N GLY A 392 -3.75 -21.55 17.32
CA GLY A 392 -3.66 -22.09 18.68
C GLY A 392 -5.00 -22.05 19.39
N SER A 393 -5.21 -22.94 20.35
CA SER A 393 -6.44 -23.01 21.13
C SER A 393 -6.21 -22.46 22.54
N ASP A 394 -7.15 -21.65 23.04
CA ASP A 394 -7.10 -21.15 24.40
C ASP A 394 -7.63 -22.18 25.44
N ALA A 395 -7.52 -21.87 26.72
CA ALA A 395 -7.98 -22.73 27.80
C ALA A 395 -9.50 -23.02 27.78
N SER A 396 -10.30 -22.24 27.06
CA SER A 396 -11.74 -22.50 26.87
C SER A 396 -12.01 -23.47 25.71
N GLY A 397 -10.96 -23.85 24.95
CA GLY A 397 -11.09 -24.65 23.74
C GLY A 397 -11.51 -23.84 22.51
N THR A 398 -11.43 -22.51 22.55
CA THR A 398 -11.64 -21.67 21.36
C THR A 398 -10.37 -21.66 20.52
N LEU A 399 -10.45 -22.06 19.27
CA LEU A 399 -9.36 -21.98 18.31
C LEU A 399 -9.28 -20.57 17.73
N ALA A 400 -8.11 -19.98 17.78
CA ALA A 400 -7.76 -18.76 17.05
C ALA A 400 -6.88 -19.11 15.86
N VAL A 401 -7.21 -18.57 14.68
CA VAL A 401 -6.43 -18.71 13.45
C VAL A 401 -6.14 -17.34 12.91
N GLN A 402 -4.93 -17.12 12.45
CA GLN A 402 -4.50 -15.91 11.74
C GLN A 402 -3.97 -16.30 10.37
N ILE A 403 -4.44 -15.62 9.32
CA ILE A 403 -4.00 -15.83 7.92
C ILE A 403 -3.48 -14.48 7.42
N ALA A 404 -2.16 -14.32 7.39
CA ALA A 404 -1.50 -13.15 6.86
C ALA A 404 -1.29 -13.29 5.35
N PHE A 405 -1.77 -12.34 4.57
CA PHE A 405 -1.62 -12.31 3.11
C PHE A 405 -0.33 -11.57 2.77
N ILE A 406 0.73 -12.29 2.45
CA ILE A 406 2.12 -11.79 2.39
C ILE A 406 2.32 -10.65 1.37
N GLU A 407 1.54 -10.64 0.30
CA GLU A 407 1.62 -9.61 -0.74
C GLU A 407 0.73 -8.37 -0.45
N THR A 408 0.10 -8.32 0.72
CA THR A 408 -0.75 -7.20 1.17
C THR A 408 -0.52 -6.95 2.67
N PRO A 409 -1.02 -5.86 3.26
CA PRO A 409 -0.93 -5.67 4.70
C PRO A 409 -2.00 -6.41 5.51
N HIS A 410 -2.86 -7.21 4.89
CA HIS A 410 -4.05 -7.76 5.53
C HIS A 410 -3.77 -9.08 6.22
N THR A 411 -4.23 -9.20 7.48
CA THR A 411 -4.30 -10.46 8.22
C THR A 411 -5.75 -10.75 8.59
N LEU A 412 -6.29 -11.87 8.12
CA LEU A 412 -7.61 -12.35 8.54
C LEU A 412 -7.47 -13.12 9.85
N ARG A 413 -8.26 -12.73 10.85
CA ARG A 413 -8.33 -13.36 12.17
C ARG A 413 -9.63 -14.12 12.30
N LEU A 414 -9.55 -15.42 12.56
CA LEU A 414 -10.70 -16.30 12.76
C LEU A 414 -10.72 -16.80 14.20
N ARG A 415 -11.91 -16.96 14.77
CA ARG A 415 -12.13 -17.67 16.05
C ARG A 415 -13.23 -18.69 15.86
N LEU A 416 -12.96 -19.94 16.27
CA LEU A 416 -13.91 -21.04 16.23
C LEU A 416 -14.07 -21.62 17.62
N THR A 417 -15.30 -21.68 18.12
CA THR A 417 -15.61 -22.31 19.40
C THR A 417 -15.96 -23.80 19.22
N ALA A 418 -15.78 -24.57 20.26
CA ALA A 418 -16.22 -25.98 20.27
C ALA A 418 -17.76 -26.13 20.15
N SER A 419 -18.53 -25.07 20.39
CA SER A 419 -19.98 -25.05 20.21
C SER A 419 -20.45 -24.80 18.77
N GLY A 420 -19.50 -24.56 17.83
CA GLY A 420 -19.82 -24.31 16.42
C GLY A 420 -20.05 -22.84 16.06
N GLU A 421 -19.71 -21.91 16.95
CA GLU A 421 -19.71 -20.49 16.62
C GLU A 421 -18.36 -20.10 15.97
N SER A 422 -18.42 -19.29 14.91
CA SER A 422 -17.23 -18.71 14.31
C SER A 422 -17.34 -17.19 14.24
N ARG A 423 -16.19 -16.50 14.37
CA ARG A 423 -16.07 -15.05 14.18
C ARG A 423 -14.88 -14.74 13.32
N GLN A 424 -14.96 -13.64 12.59
CA GLN A 424 -13.87 -13.17 11.74
C GLN A 424 -13.69 -11.66 11.83
N ALA A 425 -12.45 -11.22 11.66
CA ALA A 425 -12.06 -9.80 11.57
C ALA A 425 -10.78 -9.65 10.75
N TRP A 426 -10.58 -8.52 10.12
CA TRP A 426 -9.30 -8.12 9.54
C TRP A 426 -8.43 -7.40 10.57
N SER A 427 -7.11 -7.48 10.45
CA SER A 427 -6.18 -6.57 11.15
C SER A 427 -6.40 -5.12 10.70
N VAL A 428 -6.41 -4.93 9.38
CA VAL A 428 -6.92 -3.76 8.67
C VAL A 428 -7.77 -4.26 7.51
N PRO A 429 -8.98 -3.71 7.28
CA PRO A 429 -9.86 -4.19 6.21
C PRO A 429 -9.30 -3.82 4.84
N PRO A 430 -9.46 -4.68 3.81
CA PRO A 430 -9.16 -4.31 2.43
C PRO A 430 -10.00 -3.11 1.97
N LEU A 431 -9.44 -2.27 1.09
CA LEU A 431 -10.12 -1.03 0.68
C LEU A 431 -11.29 -1.24 -0.28
N HIS A 432 -11.33 -2.35 -1.03
CA HIS A 432 -12.24 -2.47 -2.17
C HIS A 432 -12.88 -3.84 -2.34
N THR A 433 -12.43 -4.88 -1.66
CA THR A 433 -12.93 -6.24 -1.89
C THR A 433 -12.69 -7.17 -0.71
N ALA A 434 -13.64 -8.09 -0.50
CA ALA A 434 -13.50 -9.23 0.40
C ALA A 434 -13.03 -10.52 -0.31
N ASP A 435 -12.88 -10.53 -1.63
CA ASP A 435 -12.40 -11.69 -2.37
C ASP A 435 -10.87 -11.80 -2.25
N PHE A 436 -10.39 -12.88 -1.67
CA PHE A 436 -8.96 -13.12 -1.45
C PHE A 436 -8.12 -13.06 -2.72
N ARG A 437 -8.70 -13.42 -3.87
CA ARG A 437 -8.04 -13.38 -5.19
C ARG A 437 -7.80 -11.96 -5.68
N LEU A 438 -8.53 -11.00 -5.15
CA LEU A 438 -8.54 -9.60 -5.57
C LEU A 438 -7.95 -8.65 -4.53
N LEU A 439 -7.43 -9.15 -3.39
CA LEU A 439 -6.85 -8.29 -2.34
C LEU A 439 -5.69 -7.42 -2.84
N ARG A 440 -5.02 -7.84 -3.91
CA ARG A 440 -3.96 -7.08 -4.59
C ARG A 440 -4.51 -6.07 -5.57
N VAL A 441 -5.69 -6.36 -6.11
CA VAL A 441 -6.36 -5.53 -7.11
C VAL A 441 -7.26 -4.56 -6.36
N TYR A 442 -7.16 -3.29 -6.69
CA TYR A 442 -7.91 -2.21 -6.05
C TYR A 442 -9.36 -2.55 -5.74
#